data_85ecb981ee7508b112268cd3eba32b5e
#
_entry.id   85ecb981ee7508b112268cd3eba32b5e
#
_cell.length_a   1.000
_cell.length_b   1.000
_cell.length_c   1.000
_cell.angle_alpha   90.00
_cell.angle_beta   90.00
_cell.angle_gamma   90.00
#
_symmetry.space_group_name_H-M   'P 1'
#
loop_
_entity.id
_entity.type
_entity.pdbx_description
1 polymer ?
#
loop_
_entity_poly.entity_id
_entity_poly.type
_entity_poly.pdbx_seq_one_letter_code
_entity_poly.pdbx_strand_id
1 'polypeptide(L)'
;AQCKERDVTYAAPLKVRVRLINKETEEINEHEIFMGDLPLMTETGTFVINGAERVIVSQLVRSPGIYYAIAHDKIGKRLFSSTVIPNRGAWLEYETDSNDIFYVRVDRTRKVPITVLIRALGVGTNAEIVDLFGEEPKILASFGKDTSTNYQEGLLELYKKIRPGEPLAVDSAESLIMAMFFDPRRYDLAKVGRYKFNKKLHFNKRIAGHKLAEAVVDPSTGEILAEEGTNVTIELADQIQNAAVPYVWIQGEERKIKVLSNMMVDLTSYVDLDCNPKELGVTELVYYPVLEKILEENDNLEDIKAAIVRDIHDLIPKHITKEDIFASINYNMHLEYGIGNDDDIDHLGNRRIRSVGELLQNQYR
;
A
#
# COMPACT_ATOMS: atom_id res chain seq x y z
N ALA A 1 -3.60 -37.15 26.77
CA ALA A 1 -4.31 -37.78 27.90
C ALA A 1 -3.85 -37.17 29.24
N GLN A 2 -2.59 -37.27 29.62
CA GLN A 2 -2.06 -36.79 30.91
C GLN A 2 -2.34 -35.30 31.21
N CYS A 3 -2.29 -34.44 30.19
CA CYS A 3 -2.58 -33.02 30.38
C CYS A 3 -4.05 -32.73 30.68
N LYS A 4 -4.95 -33.55 30.14
CA LYS A 4 -6.40 -33.49 30.48
C LYS A 4 -6.68 -33.93 31.88
N GLU A 5 -6.02 -35.01 32.34
CA GLU A 5 -6.20 -35.54 33.69
C GLU A 5 -5.64 -34.62 34.79
N ARG A 6 -4.61 -33.86 34.46
CA ARG A 6 -3.91 -32.93 35.38
C ARG A 6 -4.32 -31.48 35.28
N ASP A 7 -5.28 -31.16 34.45
CA ASP A 7 -5.72 -29.78 34.16
C ASP A 7 -4.58 -28.83 33.78
N VAL A 8 -3.64 -29.33 32.99
CA VAL A 8 -2.50 -28.54 32.50
C VAL A 8 -2.55 -28.35 30.99
N THR A 9 -1.73 -27.39 30.49
CA THR A 9 -1.60 -27.10 29.06
C THR A 9 -0.59 -28.01 28.42
N TYR A 10 -0.95 -28.61 27.28
CA TYR A 10 -0.02 -29.36 26.42
C TYR A 10 0.83 -28.38 25.61
N ALA A 11 2.03 -28.09 26.07
CA ALA A 11 2.93 -27.09 25.51
C ALA A 11 4.38 -27.58 25.53
N ALA A 12 5.20 -26.96 24.69
CA ALA A 12 6.65 -27.14 24.69
C ALA A 12 7.34 -25.81 24.88
N PRO A 13 8.45 -25.75 25.64
CA PRO A 13 9.22 -24.51 25.79
C PRO A 13 9.94 -24.17 24.49
N LEU A 14 9.78 -22.92 24.04
CA LEU A 14 10.57 -22.36 22.96
C LEU A 14 11.85 -21.75 23.52
N LYS A 15 12.99 -22.28 23.10
CA LYS A 15 14.31 -21.79 23.46
C LYS A 15 15.06 -21.39 22.21
N VAL A 16 15.77 -20.29 22.28
CA VAL A 16 16.59 -19.75 21.18
C VAL A 16 18.04 -19.72 21.61
N ARG A 17 18.90 -20.33 20.81
CA ARG A 17 20.34 -20.23 20.98
C ARG A 17 20.84 -18.96 20.32
N VAL A 18 21.35 -18.03 21.12
CA VAL A 18 21.88 -16.74 20.67
C VAL A 18 23.41 -16.72 20.82
N ARG A 19 24.05 -16.08 19.84
CA ARG A 19 25.48 -15.77 19.88
C ARG A 19 25.65 -14.27 20.05
N LEU A 20 26.31 -13.90 21.14
CA LEU A 20 26.75 -12.53 21.35
C LEU A 20 28.19 -12.40 20.85
N ILE A 21 28.40 -11.62 19.82
CA ILE A 21 29.73 -11.35 19.27
C ILE A 21 30.15 -9.96 19.70
N ASN A 22 31.17 -9.89 20.56
CA ASN A 22 31.76 -8.61 20.90
C ASN A 22 32.73 -8.20 19.77
N LYS A 23 32.43 -7.10 19.08
CA LYS A 23 33.25 -6.67 17.94
C LYS A 23 34.62 -6.10 18.32
N GLU A 24 34.81 -5.73 19.57
CA GLU A 24 36.08 -5.18 20.07
C GLU A 24 37.04 -6.28 20.56
N THR A 25 36.49 -7.27 21.25
CA THR A 25 37.29 -8.36 21.84
C THR A 25 37.27 -9.66 21.04
N GLU A 26 36.44 -9.73 19.98
CA GLU A 26 36.20 -10.94 19.19
C GLU A 26 35.68 -12.15 20.00
N GLU A 27 35.26 -11.92 21.23
CA GLU A 27 34.69 -12.96 22.07
C GLU A 27 33.30 -13.35 21.59
N ILE A 28 33.04 -14.65 21.51
CA ILE A 28 31.77 -15.23 21.15
C ILE A 28 31.20 -15.95 22.38
N ASN A 29 30.08 -15.44 22.88
CA ASN A 29 29.35 -16.08 23.98
C ASN A 29 28.03 -16.66 23.44
N GLU A 30 27.80 -17.94 23.69
CA GLU A 30 26.54 -18.61 23.32
C GLU A 30 25.69 -18.87 24.56
N HIS A 31 24.43 -18.48 24.46
CA HIS A 31 23.43 -18.70 25.52
C HIS A 31 22.13 -19.22 24.94
N GLU A 32 21.47 -20.09 25.67
CA GLU A 32 20.13 -20.54 25.37
C GLU A 32 19.13 -19.70 26.18
N ILE A 33 18.27 -18.97 25.47
CA ILE A 33 17.30 -18.07 26.08
C ILE A 33 15.91 -18.67 25.96
N PHE A 34 15.19 -18.74 27.08
CA PHE A 34 13.79 -19.16 27.10
C PHE A 34 12.90 -18.01 26.63
N MET A 35 12.11 -18.28 25.58
CA MET A 35 11.20 -17.27 24.98
C MET A 35 9.76 -17.41 25.45
N GLY A 36 9.35 -18.57 25.91
CA GLY A 36 7.99 -18.87 26.35
C GLY A 36 7.57 -20.29 26.03
N ASP A 37 6.39 -20.66 26.47
CA ASP A 37 5.78 -21.95 26.16
C ASP A 37 4.82 -21.78 24.97
N LEU A 38 4.99 -22.64 23.96
CA LEU A 38 4.08 -22.72 22.81
C LEU A 38 3.15 -23.91 22.97
N PRO A 39 1.83 -23.72 22.87
CA PRO A 39 0.91 -24.84 22.87
C PRO A 39 1.13 -25.72 21.64
N LEU A 40 1.10 -27.02 21.85
CA LEU A 40 1.28 -28.00 20.78
C LEU A 40 -0.07 -28.50 20.28
N MET A 41 -0.17 -28.63 18.96
CA MET A 41 -1.35 -29.21 18.31
C MET A 41 -1.31 -30.74 18.46
N THR A 42 -2.45 -31.32 18.79
CA THR A 42 -2.63 -32.76 18.80
C THR A 42 -2.82 -33.33 17.39
N GLU A 43 -2.75 -34.64 17.23
CA GLU A 43 -2.95 -35.30 15.94
C GLU A 43 -4.35 -35.02 15.33
N THR A 44 -5.33 -34.69 16.16
CA THR A 44 -6.71 -34.36 15.75
C THR A 44 -6.92 -32.85 15.47
N GLY A 45 -5.86 -32.05 15.53
CA GLY A 45 -5.95 -30.61 15.25
C GLY A 45 -6.46 -29.77 16.41
N THR A 46 -6.42 -30.30 17.62
CA THR A 46 -6.87 -29.61 18.83
C THR A 46 -5.70 -29.15 19.71
N PHE A 47 -5.99 -28.27 20.66
CA PHE A 47 -5.05 -27.82 21.69
C PHE A 47 -5.63 -28.15 23.07
N VAL A 48 -4.82 -28.61 23.99
CA VAL A 48 -5.20 -28.85 25.38
C VAL A 48 -4.72 -27.67 26.22
N ILE A 49 -5.63 -26.84 26.67
CA ILE A 49 -5.38 -25.65 27.47
C ILE A 49 -6.07 -25.83 28.85
N ASN A 50 -5.28 -25.84 29.91
CA ASN A 50 -5.79 -26.08 31.28
C ASN A 50 -6.70 -27.29 31.37
N GLY A 51 -6.31 -28.38 30.72
CA GLY A 51 -7.07 -29.62 30.69
C GLY A 51 -8.24 -29.70 29.72
N ALA A 52 -8.65 -28.57 29.16
CA ALA A 52 -9.75 -28.50 28.18
C ALA A 52 -9.23 -28.61 26.76
N GLU A 53 -9.82 -29.48 25.97
CA GLU A 53 -9.52 -29.61 24.54
C GLU A 53 -10.25 -28.49 23.76
N ARG A 54 -9.47 -27.70 23.04
CA ARG A 54 -9.96 -26.53 22.31
C ARG A 54 -9.51 -26.55 20.86
N VAL A 55 -10.27 -25.86 20.00
CA VAL A 55 -10.01 -25.73 18.59
C VAL A 55 -9.91 -24.23 18.26
N ILE A 56 -8.94 -23.88 17.43
CA ILE A 56 -8.87 -22.54 16.86
C ILE A 56 -9.75 -22.51 15.62
N VAL A 57 -10.79 -21.70 15.66
CA VAL A 57 -11.74 -21.55 14.55
C VAL A 57 -11.12 -20.67 13.46
N SER A 58 -11.09 -21.17 12.23
CA SER A 58 -10.66 -20.37 11.07
C SER A 58 -11.57 -19.16 10.90
N GLN A 59 -10.98 -18.03 10.55
CA GLN A 59 -11.70 -16.78 10.35
C GLN A 59 -11.74 -16.41 8.87
N LEU A 60 -12.91 -15.99 8.42
CA LEU A 60 -13.09 -15.42 7.09
C LEU A 60 -12.97 -13.90 7.19
N VAL A 61 -11.94 -13.34 6.56
CA VAL A 61 -11.61 -11.91 6.62
C VAL A 61 -11.50 -11.32 5.24
N ARG A 62 -11.58 -9.98 5.12
CA ARG A 62 -11.26 -9.33 3.87
C ARG A 62 -9.78 -9.51 3.52
N SER A 63 -9.52 -9.80 2.26
CA SER A 63 -8.13 -9.82 1.75
C SER A 63 -7.51 -8.43 1.85
N PRO A 64 -6.21 -8.33 2.16
CA PRO A 64 -5.51 -7.06 2.05
C PRO A 64 -5.64 -6.47 0.65
N GLY A 65 -5.78 -5.17 0.55
CA GLY A 65 -5.96 -4.46 -0.72
C GLY A 65 -6.69 -3.15 -0.55
N ILE A 66 -7.14 -2.59 -1.64
CA ILE A 66 -7.97 -1.39 -1.64
C ILE A 66 -9.34 -1.72 -2.21
N TYR A 67 -10.38 -1.21 -1.57
CA TYR A 67 -11.79 -1.46 -1.92
C TYR A 67 -12.52 -0.14 -2.08
N TYR A 68 -13.30 -0.03 -3.15
CA TYR A 68 -14.09 1.14 -3.47
C TYR A 68 -15.57 0.82 -3.37
N ALA A 69 -16.35 1.76 -2.84
CA ALA A 69 -17.79 1.64 -2.72
C ALA A 69 -18.49 2.94 -3.16
N ILE A 70 -19.64 2.79 -3.77
CA ILE A 70 -20.52 3.88 -4.17
C ILE A 70 -21.80 3.77 -3.34
N ALA A 71 -22.13 4.82 -2.59
CA ALA A 71 -23.36 4.93 -1.84
C ALA A 71 -24.19 6.10 -2.35
N HIS A 72 -25.44 6.15 -1.97
CA HIS A 72 -26.31 7.29 -2.29
C HIS A 72 -26.76 7.96 -1.00
N ASP A 73 -26.76 9.26 -0.97
CA ASP A 73 -27.33 10.02 0.14
C ASP A 73 -28.88 10.05 0.07
N LYS A 74 -29.49 10.73 1.02
CA LYS A 74 -30.96 10.82 1.11
C LYS A 74 -31.63 11.50 -0.09
N ILE A 75 -30.89 12.30 -0.83
CA ILE A 75 -31.36 13.01 -2.05
C ILE A 75 -30.91 12.34 -3.34
N GLY A 76 -30.30 11.16 -3.26
CA GLY A 76 -29.86 10.38 -4.41
C GLY A 76 -28.51 10.76 -4.99
N LYS A 77 -27.75 11.67 -4.36
CA LYS A 77 -26.39 12.02 -4.79
C LYS A 77 -25.43 10.86 -4.51
N ARG A 78 -24.61 10.53 -5.50
CA ARG A 78 -23.58 9.49 -5.33
C ARG A 78 -22.45 9.96 -4.42
N LEU A 79 -22.13 9.14 -3.43
CA LEU A 79 -21.03 9.35 -2.51
C LEU A 79 -20.00 8.21 -2.70
N PHE A 80 -18.74 8.57 -2.76
CA PHE A 80 -17.65 7.65 -3.06
C PHE A 80 -16.81 7.44 -1.81
N SER A 81 -16.54 6.19 -1.51
CA SER A 81 -15.68 5.83 -0.40
C SER A 81 -14.69 4.74 -0.80
N SER A 82 -13.61 4.66 -0.10
CA SER A 82 -12.65 3.58 -0.27
C SER A 82 -11.97 3.24 1.04
N THR A 83 -11.53 2.00 1.15
CA THR A 83 -10.85 1.49 2.32
C THR A 83 -9.58 0.76 1.90
N VAL A 84 -8.46 1.21 2.42
CA VAL A 84 -7.17 0.55 2.27
C VAL A 84 -6.97 -0.38 3.47
N ILE A 85 -6.91 -1.67 3.21
CA ILE A 85 -6.76 -2.71 4.25
C ILE A 85 -5.40 -3.38 4.06
N PRO A 86 -4.44 -3.17 4.97
CA PRO A 86 -3.21 -3.94 4.99
C PRO A 86 -3.43 -5.30 5.64
N ASN A 87 -2.49 -6.21 5.46
CA ASN A 87 -2.43 -7.44 6.25
C ASN A 87 -2.05 -7.15 7.71
N ARG A 88 -1.17 -6.17 7.89
CA ARG A 88 -0.76 -5.61 9.19
C ARG A 88 -0.47 -4.12 9.02
N GLY A 89 -1.05 -3.28 9.88
CA GLY A 89 -0.83 -1.84 9.87
C GLY A 89 -2.12 -1.04 9.97
N ALA A 90 -2.00 0.27 9.87
CA ALA A 90 -3.10 1.20 9.96
C ALA A 90 -3.98 1.18 8.69
N TRP A 91 -5.28 1.24 8.88
CA TRP A 91 -6.23 1.38 7.78
C TRP A 91 -6.31 2.84 7.34
N LEU A 92 -6.50 3.04 6.03
CA LEU A 92 -6.90 4.32 5.47
C LEU A 92 -8.33 4.19 4.94
N GLU A 93 -9.19 5.09 5.36
CA GLU A 93 -10.56 5.16 4.87
C GLU A 93 -10.78 6.53 4.22
N TYR A 94 -11.17 6.53 2.96
CA TYR A 94 -11.54 7.75 2.22
C TYR A 94 -13.05 7.85 2.13
N GLU A 95 -13.57 9.04 2.31
CA GLU A 95 -14.99 9.31 2.12
C GLU A 95 -15.23 10.70 1.51
N THR A 96 -16.25 10.81 0.69
CA THR A 96 -16.75 12.10 0.21
C THR A 96 -18.08 12.41 0.87
N ASP A 97 -18.32 13.65 1.21
CA ASP A 97 -19.61 14.09 1.76
C ASP A 97 -20.51 14.72 0.69
N SER A 98 -21.72 15.08 1.08
CA SER A 98 -22.71 15.73 0.20
C SER A 98 -22.27 17.11 -0.32
N ASN A 99 -21.30 17.74 0.32
CA ASN A 99 -20.71 19.03 -0.08
C ASN A 99 -19.46 18.89 -0.97
N ASP A 100 -19.19 17.68 -1.48
CA ASP A 100 -18.01 17.34 -2.30
C ASP A 100 -16.66 17.50 -1.57
N ILE A 101 -16.67 17.51 -0.25
CA ILE A 101 -15.46 17.53 0.53
C ILE A 101 -14.95 16.12 0.69
N PHE A 102 -13.68 15.92 0.37
CA PHE A 102 -13.00 14.65 0.45
C PHE A 102 -12.27 14.53 1.79
N TYR A 103 -12.61 13.51 2.56
CA TYR A 103 -12.03 13.24 3.88
C TYR A 103 -11.23 11.96 3.90
N VAL A 104 -10.28 11.90 4.81
CA VAL A 104 -9.55 10.69 5.16
C VAL A 104 -9.63 10.43 6.65
N ARG A 105 -9.72 9.16 7.01
CA ARG A 105 -9.62 8.67 8.38
C ARG A 105 -8.47 7.69 8.45
N VAL A 106 -7.58 7.90 9.41
CA VAL A 106 -6.45 7.02 9.66
C VAL A 106 -6.75 6.19 10.90
N ASP A 107 -6.83 4.88 10.73
CA ASP A 107 -6.95 3.90 11.82
C ASP A 107 -8.02 4.24 12.88
N ARG A 108 -9.26 4.45 12.46
CA ARG A 108 -10.43 4.76 13.32
C ARG A 108 -10.39 6.12 14.04
N THR A 109 -9.47 6.98 13.68
CA THR A 109 -9.43 8.35 14.22
C THR A 109 -10.52 9.24 13.62
N ARG A 110 -10.65 10.46 14.09
CA ARG A 110 -11.56 11.43 13.49
C ARG A 110 -11.08 11.82 12.10
N LYS A 111 -12.02 11.98 11.17
CA LYS A 111 -11.72 12.35 9.79
C LYS A 111 -11.09 13.74 9.70
N VAL A 112 -10.21 13.90 8.74
CA VAL A 112 -9.59 15.17 8.33
C VAL A 112 -9.77 15.34 6.83
N PRO A 113 -9.72 16.58 6.30
CA PRO A 113 -9.68 16.78 4.85
C PRO A 113 -8.53 16.02 4.21
N ILE A 114 -8.73 15.47 3.03
CA ILE A 114 -7.69 14.68 2.33
C ILE A 114 -6.41 15.49 2.08
N THR A 115 -6.55 16.80 1.93
CA THR A 115 -5.42 17.72 1.72
C THR A 115 -4.44 17.71 2.89
N VAL A 116 -4.90 17.48 4.12
CA VAL A 116 -4.03 17.32 5.28
C VAL A 116 -3.10 16.12 5.12
N LEU A 117 -3.63 14.97 4.69
CA LEU A 117 -2.82 13.79 4.41
C LEU A 117 -1.84 14.03 3.25
N ILE A 118 -2.29 14.65 2.18
CA ILE A 118 -1.47 14.96 1.00
C ILE A 118 -0.30 15.86 1.41
N ARG A 119 -0.53 16.89 2.21
CA ARG A 119 0.53 17.75 2.75
C ARG A 119 1.51 17.00 3.64
N ALA A 120 0.99 16.14 4.51
CA ALA A 120 1.81 15.32 5.40
C ALA A 120 2.69 14.30 4.65
N LEU A 121 2.33 13.94 3.43
CA LEU A 121 3.13 13.05 2.57
C LEU A 121 4.16 13.79 1.70
N GLY A 122 4.27 15.10 1.82
CA GLY A 122 5.31 15.89 1.17
C GLY A 122 4.84 16.89 0.11
N VAL A 123 3.55 16.91 -0.24
CA VAL A 123 2.95 17.87 -1.18
C VAL A 123 2.34 19.01 -0.37
N GLY A 124 3.15 20.00 -0.03
CA GLY A 124 2.87 20.95 1.05
C GLY A 124 1.91 22.08 0.72
N THR A 125 2.04 22.71 -0.43
CA THR A 125 1.27 23.90 -0.79
C THR A 125 0.02 23.56 -1.61
N ASN A 126 -0.96 24.47 -1.63
CA ASN A 126 -2.14 24.32 -2.47
C ASN A 126 -1.77 24.21 -3.96
N ALA A 127 -0.82 25.01 -4.41
CA ALA A 127 -0.32 24.98 -5.79
C ALA A 127 0.28 23.62 -6.17
N GLU A 128 1.08 23.04 -5.29
CA GLU A 128 1.66 21.70 -5.49
C GLU A 128 0.60 20.61 -5.54
N ILE A 129 -0.43 20.69 -4.69
CA ILE A 129 -1.55 19.73 -4.69
C ILE A 129 -2.35 19.84 -5.98
N VAL A 130 -2.65 21.04 -6.45
CA VAL A 130 -3.34 21.28 -7.72
C VAL A 130 -2.48 20.83 -8.92
N ASP A 131 -1.19 21.01 -8.86
CA ASP A 131 -0.28 20.51 -9.88
C ASP A 131 -0.26 18.98 -9.93
N LEU A 132 -0.28 18.32 -8.77
CA LEU A 132 -0.28 16.86 -8.68
C LEU A 132 -1.58 16.22 -9.20
N PHE A 133 -2.74 16.70 -8.73
CA PHE A 133 -4.04 16.08 -9.04
C PHE A 133 -4.82 16.74 -10.19
N GLY A 134 -4.42 17.92 -10.60
CA GLY A 134 -5.22 18.80 -11.44
C GLY A 134 -6.26 19.59 -10.62
N GLU A 135 -7.05 20.42 -11.29
CA GLU A 135 -8.11 21.23 -10.67
C GLU A 135 -9.37 20.38 -10.39
N GLU A 136 -9.25 19.40 -9.52
CA GLU A 136 -10.37 18.54 -9.14
C GLU A 136 -11.32 19.27 -8.16
N PRO A 137 -12.64 19.31 -8.42
CA PRO A 137 -13.61 20.02 -7.56
C PRO A 137 -13.58 19.58 -6.11
N LYS A 138 -13.38 18.27 -5.86
CA LYS A 138 -13.33 17.72 -4.51
C LYS A 138 -12.07 18.15 -3.76
N ILE A 139 -10.96 18.28 -4.44
CA ILE A 139 -9.72 18.82 -3.87
C ILE A 139 -9.89 20.31 -3.56
N LEU A 140 -10.45 21.09 -4.51
CA LEU A 140 -10.67 22.52 -4.31
C LEU A 140 -11.65 22.78 -3.15
N ALA A 141 -12.74 22.01 -3.05
CA ALA A 141 -13.67 22.09 -1.94
C ALA A 141 -13.03 21.72 -0.60
N SER A 142 -12.12 20.76 -0.59
CA SER A 142 -11.43 20.31 0.61
C SER A 142 -10.46 21.35 1.17
N PHE A 143 -9.89 22.23 0.35
CA PHE A 143 -9.09 23.35 0.83
C PHE A 143 -9.85 24.28 1.79
N GLY A 144 -11.14 24.46 1.58
CA GLY A 144 -11.99 25.29 2.45
C GLY A 144 -12.18 24.74 3.86
N LYS A 145 -11.94 23.45 4.06
CA LYS A 145 -12.00 22.77 5.38
C LYS A 145 -10.64 22.51 6.00
N ASP A 146 -9.58 22.65 5.24
CA ASP A 146 -8.21 22.45 5.68
C ASP A 146 -7.65 23.75 6.25
N THR A 147 -7.25 23.72 7.52
CA THR A 147 -6.62 24.85 8.21
C THR A 147 -5.11 24.89 8.02
N SER A 148 -4.51 23.82 7.52
CA SER A 148 -3.08 23.73 7.21
C SER A 148 -2.76 24.37 5.84
N THR A 149 -1.56 24.91 5.70
CA THR A 149 -1.11 25.60 4.48
C THR A 149 0.22 25.08 3.93
N ASN A 150 0.91 24.26 4.71
CA ASN A 150 2.22 23.72 4.34
C ASN A 150 2.43 22.31 4.89
N TYR A 151 3.56 21.70 4.54
CA TYR A 151 3.96 20.37 4.98
C TYR A 151 3.97 20.19 6.50
N GLN A 152 4.57 21.11 7.21
CA GLN A 152 4.71 21.04 8.66
C GLN A 152 3.36 21.14 9.39
N GLU A 153 2.52 22.07 8.96
CA GLU A 153 1.16 22.21 9.51
C GLU A 153 0.30 20.99 9.20
N GLY A 154 0.43 20.42 8.01
CA GLY A 154 -0.26 19.18 7.63
C GLY A 154 0.15 18.00 8.50
N LEU A 155 1.44 17.83 8.77
CA LEU A 155 1.95 16.81 9.68
C LEU A 155 1.38 16.97 11.09
N LEU A 156 1.38 18.19 11.62
CA LEU A 156 0.87 18.46 12.95
C LEU A 156 -0.64 18.25 13.08
N GLU A 157 -1.42 18.66 12.07
CA GLU A 157 -2.86 18.42 12.05
C GLU A 157 -3.20 16.94 12.03
N LEU A 158 -2.49 16.14 11.22
CA LEU A 158 -2.66 14.70 11.18
C LEU A 158 -2.23 14.04 12.50
N TYR A 159 -1.12 14.48 13.08
CA TYR A 159 -0.61 13.99 14.35
C TYR A 159 -1.60 14.24 15.52
N LYS A 160 -2.23 15.40 15.57
CA LYS A 160 -3.28 15.71 16.57
C LYS A 160 -4.44 14.70 16.54
N LYS A 161 -4.78 14.19 15.37
CA LYS A 161 -5.86 13.21 15.22
C LYS A 161 -5.43 11.80 15.60
N ILE A 162 -4.20 11.44 15.28
CA ILE A 162 -3.65 10.11 15.57
C ILE A 162 -3.32 9.97 17.06
N ARG A 163 -2.72 11.01 17.65
CA ARG A 163 -2.32 11.04 19.06
C ARG A 163 -2.81 12.32 19.76
N PRO A 164 -4.09 12.34 20.15
CA PRO A 164 -4.65 13.49 20.84
C PRO A 164 -3.97 13.69 22.21
N GLY A 165 -3.66 14.95 22.54
CA GLY A 165 -3.11 15.32 23.85
C GLY A 165 -1.59 15.20 24.01
N GLU A 166 -0.88 14.70 22.99
CA GLU A 166 0.59 14.72 23.02
C GLU A 166 1.16 16.08 22.56
N PRO A 167 2.36 16.45 23.04
CA PRO A 167 3.03 17.67 22.59
C PRO A 167 3.28 17.63 21.08
N LEU A 168 3.03 18.75 20.40
CA LEU A 168 3.19 18.87 18.96
C LEU A 168 4.64 19.20 18.61
N ALA A 169 5.30 18.25 17.93
CA ALA A 169 6.63 18.44 17.36
C ALA A 169 6.66 17.88 15.95
N VAL A 170 7.25 18.63 15.01
CA VAL A 170 7.31 18.24 13.59
C VAL A 170 8.10 16.94 13.40
N ASP A 171 9.24 16.81 14.06
CA ASP A 171 10.08 15.61 13.95
C ASP A 171 9.39 14.35 14.46
N SER A 172 8.66 14.46 15.57
CA SER A 172 7.88 13.36 16.13
C SER A 172 6.71 12.97 15.23
N ALA A 173 6.03 13.96 14.65
CA ALA A 173 4.93 13.74 13.72
C ALA A 173 5.41 13.08 12.44
N GLU A 174 6.49 13.54 11.85
CA GLU A 174 7.10 12.97 10.66
C GLU A 174 7.53 11.52 10.91
N SER A 175 8.26 11.27 11.99
CA SER A 175 8.70 9.93 12.37
C SER A 175 7.55 8.96 12.57
N LEU A 176 6.47 9.41 13.23
CA LEU A 176 5.28 8.58 13.44
C LEU A 176 4.60 8.21 12.12
N ILE A 177 4.35 9.19 11.26
CA ILE A 177 3.63 8.98 9.99
C ILE A 177 4.45 8.12 9.04
N MET A 178 5.76 8.38 8.93
CA MET A 178 6.66 7.58 8.10
C MET A 178 6.75 6.13 8.60
N ALA A 179 6.84 5.91 9.90
CA ALA A 179 6.85 4.57 10.47
C ALA A 179 5.50 3.85 10.32
N MET A 180 4.39 4.57 10.38
CA MET A 180 3.05 3.99 10.31
C MET A 180 2.75 3.38 8.93
N PHE A 181 3.18 4.00 7.85
CA PHE A 181 2.84 3.61 6.48
C PHE A 181 4.00 3.02 5.69
N PHE A 182 5.22 3.48 5.91
CA PHE A 182 6.36 3.19 5.05
C PHE A 182 7.42 2.29 5.70
N ASP A 183 7.27 1.96 6.98
CA ASP A 183 8.15 0.99 7.64
C ASP A 183 7.65 -0.44 7.37
N PRO A 184 8.43 -1.29 6.68
CA PRO A 184 8.05 -2.68 6.40
C PRO A 184 7.79 -3.53 7.66
N ARG A 185 8.33 -3.12 8.80
CA ARG A 185 8.13 -3.81 10.09
C ARG A 185 6.73 -3.55 10.67
N ARG A 186 6.14 -2.41 10.36
CA ARG A 186 4.86 -1.95 10.91
C ARG A 186 3.71 -2.06 9.92
N TYR A 187 3.98 -1.90 8.64
CA TYR A 187 2.98 -1.94 7.59
C TYR A 187 3.33 -3.03 6.57
N ASP A 188 2.44 -3.97 6.37
CA ASP A 188 2.63 -5.11 5.48
C ASP A 188 1.34 -5.39 4.70
N LEU A 189 1.39 -5.26 3.40
CA LEU A 189 0.31 -5.64 2.48
C LEU A 189 0.29 -7.14 2.20
N ALA A 190 1.36 -7.87 2.51
CA ALA A 190 1.64 -9.21 2.02
C ALA A 190 1.67 -9.28 0.47
N LYS A 191 1.94 -10.45 -0.09
CA LYS A 191 1.94 -10.66 -1.55
C LYS A 191 0.56 -10.41 -2.17
N VAL A 192 -0.48 -10.88 -1.48
CA VAL A 192 -1.87 -10.72 -1.94
C VAL A 192 -2.29 -9.25 -1.99
N GLY A 193 -1.94 -8.48 -0.96
CA GLY A 193 -2.26 -7.06 -0.91
C GLY A 193 -1.55 -6.27 -1.99
N ARG A 194 -0.25 -6.50 -2.20
CA ARG A 194 0.51 -5.86 -3.27
C ARG A 194 -0.05 -6.19 -4.65
N TYR A 195 -0.35 -7.46 -4.90
CA TYR A 195 -0.98 -7.87 -6.15
C TYR A 195 -2.33 -7.18 -6.37
N LYS A 196 -3.20 -7.14 -5.35
CA LYS A 196 -4.51 -6.49 -5.45
C LYS A 196 -4.42 -4.98 -5.63
N PHE A 197 -3.46 -4.33 -4.97
CA PHE A 197 -3.18 -2.92 -5.19
C PHE A 197 -2.77 -2.65 -6.64
N ASN A 198 -1.81 -3.39 -7.15
CA ASN A 198 -1.37 -3.25 -8.53
C ASN A 198 -2.51 -3.54 -9.51
N LYS A 199 -3.27 -4.60 -9.27
CA LYS A 199 -4.41 -4.97 -10.13
C LYS A 199 -5.50 -3.89 -10.16
N LYS A 200 -5.80 -3.26 -9.01
CA LYS A 200 -6.82 -2.21 -8.92
C LYS A 200 -6.33 -0.90 -9.50
N LEU A 201 -5.11 -0.51 -9.19
CA LEU A 201 -4.49 0.75 -9.61
C LEU A 201 -3.74 0.65 -10.94
N HIS A 202 -3.90 -0.42 -11.70
CA HIS A 202 -3.27 -0.56 -13.02
C HIS A 202 -3.45 0.69 -13.86
N PHE A 203 -2.34 1.36 -14.13
CA PHE A 203 -2.32 2.59 -14.91
C PHE A 203 -2.82 2.37 -16.33
N ASN A 204 -2.35 1.32 -16.98
CA ASN A 204 -2.77 0.94 -18.32
C ASN A 204 -4.29 0.78 -18.44
N LYS A 205 -4.93 0.12 -17.48
CA LYS A 205 -6.38 -0.11 -17.50
C LYS A 205 -7.20 1.16 -17.28
N ARG A 206 -6.64 2.13 -16.58
CA ARG A 206 -7.32 3.41 -16.33
C ARG A 206 -7.24 4.37 -17.49
N ILE A 207 -6.21 4.26 -18.33
CA ILE A 207 -6.02 5.13 -19.51
C ILE A 207 -6.48 4.48 -20.82
N ALA A 208 -6.52 3.15 -20.92
CA ALA A 208 -6.95 2.46 -22.12
C ALA A 208 -8.41 2.80 -22.49
N GLY A 209 -8.68 3.02 -23.76
CA GLY A 209 -10.01 3.37 -24.27
C GLY A 209 -10.37 4.86 -24.15
N HIS A 210 -9.49 5.68 -23.60
CA HIS A 210 -9.66 7.13 -23.48
C HIS A 210 -8.84 7.88 -24.53
N LYS A 211 -9.26 9.08 -24.85
CA LYS A 211 -8.57 9.99 -25.76
C LYS A 211 -7.59 10.86 -24.97
N LEU A 212 -6.37 11.00 -25.45
CA LEU A 212 -5.39 11.87 -24.81
C LEU A 212 -5.75 13.34 -24.96
N ALA A 213 -5.71 14.08 -23.86
CA ALA A 213 -5.89 15.53 -23.83
C ALA A 213 -4.56 16.29 -24.04
N GLU A 214 -3.44 15.63 -23.76
CA GLU A 214 -2.09 16.15 -23.99
C GLU A 214 -1.18 15.03 -24.52
N ALA A 215 -0.12 15.43 -25.21
CA ALA A 215 0.89 14.49 -25.68
C ALA A 215 1.60 13.80 -24.50
N VAL A 216 1.94 12.53 -24.67
CA VAL A 216 2.67 11.73 -23.69
C VAL A 216 4.11 11.58 -24.13
N VAL A 217 5.04 11.95 -23.26
CA VAL A 217 6.48 11.94 -23.50
C VAL A 217 7.15 10.91 -22.61
N ASP A 218 8.07 10.12 -23.16
CA ASP A 218 8.91 9.23 -22.36
C ASP A 218 9.83 10.05 -21.46
N PRO A 219 9.73 9.93 -20.13
CA PRO A 219 10.52 10.73 -19.20
C PRO A 219 12.03 10.45 -19.27
N SER A 220 12.43 9.29 -19.78
CA SER A 220 13.85 8.91 -19.86
C SER A 220 14.53 9.39 -21.16
N THR A 221 13.82 9.40 -22.28
CA THR A 221 14.36 9.73 -23.60
C THR A 221 13.91 11.09 -24.13
N GLY A 222 12.80 11.63 -23.62
CA GLY A 222 12.16 12.83 -24.13
C GLY A 222 11.40 12.64 -25.45
N GLU A 223 11.30 11.42 -25.95
CA GLU A 223 10.55 11.09 -27.16
C GLU A 223 9.04 11.10 -26.91
N ILE A 224 8.27 11.52 -27.91
CA ILE A 224 6.81 11.50 -27.83
C ILE A 224 6.32 10.08 -28.06
N LEU A 225 5.69 9.48 -27.04
CA LEU A 225 5.06 8.15 -27.12
C LEU A 225 3.71 8.21 -27.83
N ALA A 226 2.95 9.27 -27.63
CA ALA A 226 1.66 9.49 -28.26
C ALA A 226 1.35 10.99 -28.34
N GLU A 227 0.75 11.40 -29.45
CA GLU A 227 0.31 12.77 -29.69
C GLU A 227 -1.02 13.07 -28.97
N GLU A 228 -1.27 14.36 -28.75
CA GLU A 228 -2.58 14.86 -28.32
C GLU A 228 -3.69 14.37 -29.26
N GLY A 229 -4.80 13.94 -28.69
CA GLY A 229 -5.94 13.45 -29.45
C GLY A 229 -5.88 11.99 -29.87
N THR A 230 -4.81 11.28 -29.54
CA THR A 230 -4.70 9.84 -29.80
C THR A 230 -5.62 9.02 -28.89
N ASN A 231 -6.34 8.07 -29.45
CA ASN A 231 -7.09 7.09 -28.68
C ASN A 231 -6.12 6.04 -28.13
N VAL A 232 -6.12 5.85 -26.81
CA VAL A 232 -5.20 4.93 -26.15
C VAL A 232 -5.70 3.49 -26.32
N THR A 233 -4.97 2.69 -27.10
CA THR A 233 -5.18 1.25 -27.22
C THR A 233 -4.61 0.54 -26.00
N ILE A 234 -4.92 -0.76 -25.83
CA ILE A 234 -4.38 -1.58 -24.75
C ILE A 234 -2.84 -1.64 -24.87
N GLU A 235 -2.31 -1.84 -26.07
CA GLU A 235 -0.88 -1.92 -26.34
C GLU A 235 -0.17 -0.59 -26.04
N LEU A 236 -0.76 0.52 -26.44
CA LEU A 236 -0.22 1.86 -26.14
C LEU A 236 -0.26 2.15 -24.64
N ALA A 237 -1.34 1.74 -23.95
CA ALA A 237 -1.46 1.89 -22.50
C ALA A 237 -0.37 1.11 -21.76
N ASP A 238 -0.08 -0.12 -22.18
CA ASP A 238 1.01 -0.94 -21.63
C ASP A 238 2.38 -0.30 -21.87
N GLN A 239 2.60 0.24 -23.06
CA GLN A 239 3.83 0.95 -23.40
C GLN A 239 4.03 2.20 -22.52
N ILE A 240 2.98 2.99 -22.32
CA ILE A 240 3.01 4.18 -21.47
C ILE A 240 3.29 3.80 -20.02
N GLN A 241 2.61 2.78 -19.49
CA GLN A 241 2.84 2.30 -18.12
C GLN A 241 4.30 1.84 -17.93
N ASN A 242 4.80 1.03 -18.85
CA ASN A 242 6.15 0.45 -18.75
C ASN A 242 7.27 1.43 -19.10
N ALA A 243 6.96 2.59 -19.67
CA ALA A 243 7.89 3.70 -19.82
C ALA A 243 8.04 4.54 -18.54
N ALA A 244 7.37 4.16 -17.45
CA ALA A 244 7.34 4.88 -16.17
C ALA A 244 6.84 6.32 -16.28
N VAL A 245 5.88 6.56 -17.13
CA VAL A 245 5.20 7.86 -17.23
C VAL A 245 4.41 8.11 -15.93
N PRO A 246 4.68 9.21 -15.20
CA PRO A 246 4.05 9.41 -13.89
C PRO A 246 2.57 9.78 -13.96
N TYR A 247 2.14 10.40 -15.04
CA TYR A 247 0.74 10.79 -15.25
C TYR A 247 0.42 10.95 -16.73
N VAL A 248 -0.88 10.89 -17.04
CA VAL A 248 -1.43 11.14 -18.37
C VAL A 248 -2.67 12.00 -18.23
N TRP A 249 -2.81 12.98 -19.12
CA TRP A 249 -4.05 13.74 -19.26
C TRP A 249 -4.94 13.08 -20.30
N ILE A 250 -6.14 12.72 -19.88
CA ILE A 250 -7.18 12.17 -20.76
C ILE A 250 -8.33 13.15 -20.92
N GLN A 251 -9.05 13.05 -22.05
CA GLN A 251 -10.21 13.87 -22.33
C GLN A 251 -11.42 13.36 -21.55
N GLY A 252 -11.96 14.18 -20.64
CA GLY A 252 -13.26 13.96 -19.99
C GLY A 252 -14.40 14.64 -20.74
N GLU A 253 -15.62 14.51 -20.24
CA GLU A 253 -16.80 15.12 -20.84
C GLU A 253 -16.76 16.65 -20.78
N GLU A 254 -16.42 17.22 -19.64
CA GLU A 254 -16.41 18.67 -19.41
C GLU A 254 -15.01 19.27 -19.36
N ARG A 255 -14.00 18.45 -19.04
CA ARG A 255 -12.62 18.89 -18.83
C ARG A 255 -11.63 17.76 -19.05
N LYS A 256 -10.35 18.10 -19.14
CA LYS A 256 -9.27 17.12 -19.11
C LYS A 256 -9.07 16.58 -17.69
N ILE A 257 -8.74 15.30 -17.59
CA ILE A 257 -8.59 14.57 -16.34
C ILE A 257 -7.16 14.06 -16.24
N LYS A 258 -6.51 14.31 -15.10
CA LYS A 258 -5.15 13.83 -14.83
C LYS A 258 -5.20 12.47 -14.14
N VAL A 259 -4.68 11.45 -14.79
CA VAL A 259 -4.58 10.08 -14.26
C VAL A 259 -3.17 9.84 -13.75
N LEU A 260 -3.05 9.51 -12.47
CA LEU A 260 -1.76 9.25 -11.82
C LEU A 260 -1.41 7.77 -11.85
N SER A 261 -0.15 7.48 -12.13
CA SER A 261 0.43 6.14 -12.01
C SER A 261 0.89 5.88 -10.58
N ASN A 262 0.88 4.62 -10.15
CA ASN A 262 1.55 4.20 -8.92
C ASN A 262 3.01 3.77 -9.16
N MET A 263 3.56 4.05 -10.33
CA MET A 263 4.94 3.82 -10.72
C MET A 263 5.40 2.35 -10.65
N MET A 264 4.48 1.43 -10.87
CA MET A 264 4.77 0.01 -11.01
C MET A 264 4.93 -0.34 -12.49
N VAL A 265 6.06 -0.96 -12.83
CA VAL A 265 6.45 -1.29 -14.20
C VAL A 265 6.84 -2.76 -14.34
N ASP A 266 6.86 -3.25 -15.57
CA ASP A 266 7.36 -4.58 -15.88
C ASP A 266 8.89 -4.57 -15.97
N LEU A 267 9.54 -5.38 -15.16
CA LEU A 267 11.00 -5.49 -15.13
C LEU A 267 11.58 -5.88 -16.51
N THR A 268 10.91 -6.75 -17.24
CA THR A 268 11.37 -7.23 -18.55
C THR A 268 11.41 -6.14 -19.63
N SER A 269 10.73 -5.02 -19.41
CA SER A 269 10.79 -3.85 -20.30
C SER A 269 12.10 -3.06 -20.19
N TYR A 270 12.88 -3.29 -19.14
CA TYR A 270 14.12 -2.55 -18.83
C TYR A 270 15.38 -3.40 -18.93
N VAL A 271 15.27 -4.69 -18.64
CA VAL A 271 16.41 -5.62 -18.57
C VAL A 271 16.03 -6.95 -19.19
N ASP A 272 16.86 -7.45 -20.10
CA ASP A 272 16.82 -8.82 -20.55
C ASP A 272 17.66 -9.69 -19.61
N LEU A 273 16.97 -10.49 -18.80
CA LEU A 273 17.59 -11.22 -17.68
C LEU A 273 18.12 -12.59 -18.06
N ASP A 274 18.23 -13.03 -19.23
CA ASP A 274 18.68 -14.40 -19.60
C ASP A 274 18.06 -15.56 -18.76
N CYS A 275 17.13 -15.26 -17.87
CA CYS A 275 16.44 -16.19 -16.97
C CYS A 275 14.99 -15.74 -16.68
N ASN A 276 14.20 -16.63 -16.09
CA ASN A 276 12.86 -16.26 -15.67
C ASN A 276 12.93 -15.32 -14.48
N PRO A 277 12.30 -14.12 -14.51
CA PRO A 277 12.28 -13.19 -13.37
C PRO A 277 11.84 -13.82 -12.05
N LYS A 278 11.00 -14.84 -12.09
CA LYS A 278 10.54 -15.58 -10.91
C LYS A 278 11.68 -16.30 -10.16
N GLU A 279 12.75 -16.67 -10.85
CA GLU A 279 13.93 -17.28 -10.25
C GLU A 279 14.67 -16.29 -9.35
N LEU A 280 14.58 -15.00 -9.64
CA LEU A 280 15.11 -13.91 -8.82
C LEU A 280 14.12 -13.42 -7.75
N GLY A 281 12.94 -14.04 -7.64
CA GLY A 281 11.89 -13.64 -6.72
C GLY A 281 10.93 -12.57 -7.23
N VAL A 282 11.06 -12.15 -8.49
CA VAL A 282 10.20 -11.15 -9.12
C VAL A 282 8.93 -11.83 -9.64
N THR A 283 7.85 -11.69 -8.89
CA THR A 283 6.55 -12.32 -9.20
C THR A 283 5.45 -11.32 -9.55
N GLU A 284 5.76 -10.03 -9.51
CA GLU A 284 4.82 -8.92 -9.66
C GLU A 284 5.49 -7.77 -10.41
N LEU A 285 4.75 -6.73 -10.76
CA LEU A 285 5.31 -5.47 -11.22
C LEU A 285 6.27 -4.91 -10.17
N VAL A 286 7.29 -4.21 -10.59
CA VAL A 286 8.33 -3.65 -9.73
C VAL A 286 8.19 -2.14 -9.59
N TYR A 287 8.62 -1.62 -8.45
CA TYR A 287 8.60 -0.19 -8.16
C TYR A 287 9.73 0.53 -8.89
N TYR A 288 9.37 1.38 -9.84
CA TYR A 288 10.32 1.99 -10.77
C TYR A 288 11.45 2.80 -10.10
N PRO A 289 11.21 3.63 -9.06
CA PRO A 289 12.29 4.38 -8.43
C PRO A 289 13.43 3.51 -7.89
N VAL A 290 13.11 2.33 -7.37
CA VAL A 290 14.11 1.36 -6.90
C VAL A 290 14.81 0.67 -8.08
N LEU A 291 14.05 0.32 -9.13
CA LEU A 291 14.62 -0.27 -10.36
C LEU A 291 15.58 0.69 -11.05
N GLU A 292 15.21 1.95 -11.18
CA GLU A 292 16.05 2.99 -11.76
C GLU A 292 17.39 3.10 -11.04
N LYS A 293 17.37 3.14 -9.71
CA LYS A 293 18.57 3.15 -8.89
C LYS A 293 19.44 1.90 -9.09
N ILE A 294 18.85 0.72 -9.16
CA ILE A 294 19.58 -0.53 -9.44
C ILE A 294 20.27 -0.46 -10.80
N LEU A 295 19.59 0.02 -11.84
CA LEU A 295 20.14 0.12 -13.18
C LEU A 295 21.23 1.21 -13.31
N GLU A 296 21.14 2.29 -12.55
CA GLU A 296 22.15 3.33 -12.51
C GLU A 296 23.43 2.93 -11.78
N GLU A 297 23.31 2.13 -10.71
CA GLU A 297 24.43 1.69 -9.86
C GLU A 297 25.16 0.46 -10.39
N ASN A 298 24.62 -0.28 -11.36
CA ASN A 298 25.16 -1.53 -11.86
C ASN A 298 25.26 -1.54 -13.39
N ASP A 299 26.41 -1.86 -13.93
CA ASP A 299 26.69 -1.84 -15.36
C ASP A 299 26.58 -3.18 -16.06
N ASN A 300 26.70 -4.30 -15.32
CA ASN A 300 26.65 -5.64 -15.89
C ASN A 300 25.46 -6.45 -15.39
N LEU A 301 25.05 -7.44 -16.18
CA LEU A 301 23.86 -8.24 -15.91
C LEU A 301 23.94 -9.03 -14.58
N GLU A 302 25.09 -9.56 -14.23
CA GLU A 302 25.24 -10.34 -13.00
C GLU A 302 25.10 -9.46 -11.75
N ASP A 303 25.65 -8.25 -11.79
CA ASP A 303 25.51 -7.28 -10.69
C ASP A 303 24.06 -6.77 -10.60
N ILE A 304 23.40 -6.58 -11.73
CA ILE A 304 21.96 -6.23 -11.76
C ILE A 304 21.11 -7.35 -11.14
N LYS A 305 21.34 -8.60 -11.49
CA LYS A 305 20.65 -9.76 -10.89
C LYS A 305 20.89 -9.85 -9.38
N ALA A 306 22.14 -9.67 -8.96
CA ALA A 306 22.49 -9.69 -7.53
C ALA A 306 21.81 -8.54 -6.77
N ALA A 307 21.75 -7.34 -7.34
CA ALA A 307 21.05 -6.20 -6.77
C ALA A 307 19.53 -6.41 -6.69
N ILE A 308 18.93 -7.02 -7.69
CA ILE A 308 17.51 -7.39 -7.69
C ILE A 308 17.20 -8.36 -6.53
N VAL A 309 18.01 -9.38 -6.35
CA VAL A 309 17.82 -10.34 -5.24
C VAL A 309 18.04 -9.68 -3.88
N ARG A 310 19.05 -8.84 -3.76
CA ARG A 310 19.36 -8.11 -2.52
C ARG A 310 18.24 -7.17 -2.11
N ASP A 311 17.71 -6.40 -3.06
CA ASP A 311 16.75 -5.32 -2.83
C ASP A 311 15.31 -5.72 -3.16
N ILE A 312 15.02 -7.00 -3.25
CA ILE A 312 13.69 -7.52 -3.67
C ILE A 312 12.53 -6.98 -2.83
N HIS A 313 12.76 -6.73 -1.56
CA HIS A 313 11.74 -6.22 -0.65
C HIS A 313 11.43 -4.73 -0.85
N ASP A 314 12.35 -3.99 -1.43
CA ASP A 314 12.16 -2.59 -1.81
C ASP A 314 11.68 -2.48 -3.25
N LEU A 315 12.13 -3.39 -4.12
CA LEU A 315 11.73 -3.46 -5.53
C LEU A 315 10.26 -3.86 -5.69
N ILE A 316 9.80 -4.82 -4.88
CA ILE A 316 8.37 -5.18 -4.74
C ILE A 316 7.96 -4.85 -3.31
N PRO A 317 7.63 -3.57 -3.01
CA PRO A 317 7.37 -3.16 -1.64
C PRO A 317 6.11 -3.83 -1.10
N LYS A 318 6.22 -4.43 0.07
CA LYS A 318 5.07 -4.94 0.84
C LYS A 318 4.41 -3.87 1.69
N HIS A 319 5.08 -2.74 1.91
CA HIS A 319 4.48 -1.54 2.48
C HIS A 319 3.81 -0.72 1.37
N ILE A 320 2.93 0.19 1.75
CA ILE A 320 2.34 1.15 0.81
C ILE A 320 3.39 2.21 0.42
N THR A 321 3.30 2.73 -0.80
CA THR A 321 4.15 3.84 -1.27
C THR A 321 3.34 5.13 -1.34
N LYS A 322 4.01 6.27 -1.42
CA LYS A 322 3.34 7.57 -1.61
C LYS A 322 2.56 7.59 -2.91
N GLU A 323 3.12 7.03 -3.97
CA GLU A 323 2.49 6.92 -5.28
C GLU A 323 1.25 6.03 -5.22
N ASP A 324 1.25 4.96 -4.46
CA ASP A 324 0.06 4.14 -4.21
C ASP A 324 -1.06 4.96 -3.56
N ILE A 325 -0.74 5.77 -2.56
CA ILE A 325 -1.71 6.61 -1.86
C ILE A 325 -2.28 7.67 -2.82
N PHE A 326 -1.44 8.36 -3.55
CA PHE A 326 -1.88 9.38 -4.51
C PHE A 326 -2.70 8.79 -5.65
N ALA A 327 -2.28 7.66 -6.20
CA ALA A 327 -3.05 6.95 -7.22
C ALA A 327 -4.40 6.44 -6.67
N SER A 328 -4.47 6.01 -5.43
CA SER A 328 -5.70 5.57 -4.79
C SER A 328 -6.69 6.71 -4.56
N ILE A 329 -6.22 7.88 -4.15
CA ILE A 329 -7.02 9.11 -4.03
C ILE A 329 -7.54 9.53 -5.41
N ASN A 330 -6.68 9.53 -6.40
CA ASN A 330 -7.00 9.84 -7.79
C ASN A 330 -8.07 8.89 -8.35
N TYR A 331 -7.94 7.59 -8.11
CA TYR A 331 -8.95 6.60 -8.50
C TYR A 331 -10.32 6.88 -7.85
N ASN A 332 -10.35 7.21 -6.57
CA ASN A 332 -11.61 7.52 -5.87
C ASN A 332 -12.33 8.72 -6.48
N MET A 333 -11.60 9.77 -6.84
CA MET A 333 -12.18 10.95 -7.52
C MET A 333 -12.67 10.63 -8.93
N HIS A 334 -12.04 9.72 -9.63
CA HIS A 334 -12.37 9.35 -11.01
C HIS A 334 -13.55 8.38 -11.13
N LEU A 335 -13.99 7.75 -10.06
CA LEU A 335 -15.21 6.93 -10.07
C LEU A 335 -16.44 7.73 -10.52
N GLU A 336 -16.49 9.01 -10.20
CA GLU A 336 -17.53 9.93 -10.64
C GLU A 336 -17.58 10.07 -12.16
N TYR A 337 -16.43 9.98 -12.83
CA TYR A 337 -16.28 10.08 -14.28
C TYR A 337 -16.40 8.74 -15.02
N GLY A 338 -16.71 7.68 -14.31
CA GLY A 338 -16.82 6.34 -14.89
C GLY A 338 -15.49 5.66 -15.16
N ILE A 339 -14.38 6.19 -14.64
CA ILE A 339 -13.06 5.58 -14.71
C ILE A 339 -12.86 4.72 -13.48
N GLY A 340 -12.78 3.41 -13.68
CA GLY A 340 -12.71 2.45 -12.58
C GLY A 340 -14.07 1.91 -12.17
N ASN A 341 -14.07 1.00 -11.21
CA ASN A 341 -15.26 0.31 -10.73
C ASN A 341 -15.22 0.19 -9.20
N ASP A 342 -16.40 0.16 -8.59
CA ASP A 342 -16.57 -0.26 -7.22
C ASP A 342 -16.35 -1.76 -7.04
N ASP A 343 -16.27 -2.20 -5.81
CA ASP A 343 -15.95 -3.58 -5.45
C ASP A 343 -17.10 -4.24 -4.72
N ASP A 344 -17.36 -5.51 -5.05
CA ASP A 344 -18.21 -6.37 -4.26
C ASP A 344 -17.40 -6.97 -3.10
N ILE A 345 -17.71 -6.53 -1.89
CA ILE A 345 -17.02 -6.95 -0.66
C ILE A 345 -17.27 -8.43 -0.36
N ASP A 346 -18.44 -8.95 -0.74
CA ASP A 346 -18.86 -10.31 -0.44
C ASP A 346 -18.35 -11.34 -1.45
N HIS A 347 -17.80 -10.87 -2.58
CA HIS A 347 -17.17 -11.75 -3.56
C HIS A 347 -16.03 -12.54 -2.92
N LEU A 348 -15.99 -13.87 -3.13
CA LEU A 348 -14.99 -14.75 -2.53
C LEU A 348 -13.55 -14.42 -2.93
N GLY A 349 -13.33 -13.77 -4.06
CA GLY A 349 -12.02 -13.23 -4.44
C GLY A 349 -11.53 -12.09 -3.55
N ASN A 350 -12.41 -11.47 -2.77
CA ASN A 350 -12.12 -10.38 -1.84
C ASN A 350 -12.11 -10.83 -0.37
N ARG A 351 -12.36 -12.09 -0.14
CA ARG A 351 -12.36 -12.69 1.19
C ARG A 351 -11.35 -13.83 1.24
N ARG A 352 -10.63 -13.95 2.34
CA ARG A 352 -9.66 -15.02 2.56
C ARG A 352 -9.87 -15.68 3.93
N ILE A 353 -9.34 -16.85 4.07
CA ILE A 353 -9.41 -17.61 5.33
C ILE A 353 -8.07 -17.43 6.07
N ARG A 354 -8.17 -17.03 7.33
CA ARG A 354 -7.10 -17.15 8.31
C ARG A 354 -7.26 -18.47 9.05
N SER A 355 -6.33 -19.36 8.92
CA SER A 355 -6.33 -20.61 9.64
C SER A 355 -5.37 -20.58 10.85
N VAL A 356 -5.23 -21.70 11.51
CA VAL A 356 -4.52 -21.85 12.80
C VAL A 356 -3.10 -21.24 12.78
N GLY A 357 -2.32 -21.54 11.76
CA GLY A 357 -0.93 -21.10 11.69
C GLY A 357 -0.78 -19.58 11.69
N GLU A 358 -1.58 -18.89 10.89
CA GLU A 358 -1.57 -17.43 10.82
C GLU A 358 -2.08 -16.78 12.12
N LEU A 359 -3.15 -17.32 12.71
CA LEU A 359 -3.71 -16.82 13.97
C LEU A 359 -2.73 -16.95 15.13
N LEU A 360 -2.04 -18.07 15.24
CA LEU A 360 -0.98 -18.27 16.23
C LEU A 360 0.22 -17.35 15.98
N GLN A 361 0.67 -17.22 14.74
CA GLN A 361 1.77 -16.34 14.39
C GLN A 361 1.49 -14.86 14.74
N ASN A 362 0.28 -14.39 14.45
CA ASN A 362 -0.12 -13.01 14.77
C ASN A 362 -0.15 -12.77 16.29
N GLN A 363 -0.53 -13.76 17.06
CA GLN A 363 -0.54 -13.66 18.52
C GLN A 363 0.88 -13.74 19.13
N TYR A 364 1.78 -14.49 18.50
CA TYR A 364 3.17 -14.64 18.95
C TYR A 364 3.99 -13.35 18.68
N ARG A 365 3.74 -12.65 17.59
CA ARG A 365 4.43 -11.37 17.26
C ARG A 365 4.06 -10.26 18.22
#